data_0e867ebf97e6035063ac13813ccc31bb
#
_entry.id   0e867ebf97e6035063ac13813ccc31bb
#
_cell.length_a   1.000
_cell.length_b   1.000
_cell.length_c   1.000
_cell.angle_alpha   90.00
_cell.angle_beta   90.00
_cell.angle_gamma   90.00
#
_symmetry.space_group_name_H-M   'P 1'
#
loop_
_entity.id
_entity.type
_entity.pdbx_description
1 polymer ?
#
loop_
_entity_poly.entity_id
_entity_poly.type
_entity_poly.pdbx_seq_one_letter_code
_entity_poly.pdbx_strand_id
1 'polypeptide(L)'
;MAGEDVLACIRGESPRTEANVSMLKIGYKASAEQFGPIALMDYAVLAERAGFDSVFVSDHFQPWRHTGGHAPFCLAWLGAVGARTSRIVMGTSVLTPTFRYHPSIVAHAFGTLGVMFPGRVVLGIGTGESLNEVPATGIAWPDGKERFARLRESVELMRKLWSGDRVSFDGTYFKTENATIYDKPDVMVPIYVAGAGPMIAKYAGRVADGFICTSGKAPELYRDTLLPNVAAGMAMAGRPADGMERMIEMKVSFDTDAERALQDTRFWAALSLTPEEKVSVEDPAEMERMADALPLERVARRWIVSTDPDEHVEKIRPYVELGFDHLVFHAPGHDQARFIELYSRHVVPKIRAAFG
;
A
#
# COMPACT_ATOMS: atom_id res chain seq x y z
N MET A 1 16.76 51.08 -1.41
CA MET A 1 16.57 49.70 -0.99
C MET A 1 17.69 48.86 -1.59
N ALA A 2 18.87 48.88 -1.00
CA ALA A 2 20.03 48.07 -1.42
C ALA A 2 21.07 48.18 -0.25
N GLY A 3 20.75 47.65 0.91
CA GLY A 3 21.61 47.74 2.10
C GLY A 3 21.55 46.59 3.08
N GLU A 4 20.60 45.67 2.95
CA GLU A 4 20.43 44.55 3.90
C GLU A 4 21.01 43.21 3.39
N ASP A 5 21.14 43.03 2.08
CA ASP A 5 21.66 41.77 1.48
C ASP A 5 23.20 41.63 1.59
N VAL A 6 23.95 42.68 1.89
CA VAL A 6 25.42 42.64 1.99
C VAL A 6 25.89 42.18 3.37
N LEU A 7 25.07 42.31 4.42
CA LEU A 7 25.44 41.94 5.79
C LEU A 7 25.23 40.44 6.11
N ALA A 8 24.41 39.74 5.35
CA ALA A 8 24.19 38.29 5.52
C ALA A 8 25.39 37.46 5.02
N CYS A 9 26.10 37.95 4.02
CA CYS A 9 27.26 37.27 3.43
C CYS A 9 28.51 37.25 4.31
N ILE A 10 28.55 38.06 5.36
CA ILE A 10 29.73 38.22 6.27
C ILE A 10 29.63 37.31 7.50
N ARG A 11 28.46 36.72 7.81
CA ARG A 11 28.27 35.89 9.00
C ARG A 11 28.33 34.39 8.78
N GLY A 12 28.57 33.89 7.57
CA GLY A 12 28.72 32.45 7.31
C GLY A 12 27.48 31.59 7.65
N GLU A 13 26.31 32.23 7.78
CA GLU A 13 25.05 31.49 7.95
C GLU A 13 24.58 31.00 6.57
N SER A 14 24.81 29.74 6.28
CA SER A 14 24.09 29.06 5.19
C SER A 14 22.59 29.27 5.39
N PRO A 15 21.83 29.66 4.35
CA PRO A 15 20.37 29.69 4.47
C PRO A 15 19.94 28.28 4.91
N ARG A 16 19.23 28.20 6.02
CA ARG A 16 18.53 26.98 6.42
C ARG A 16 17.58 26.68 5.26
N THR A 17 17.92 25.67 4.45
CA THR A 17 16.95 25.07 3.55
C THR A 17 15.78 24.66 4.43
N GLU A 18 14.63 25.31 4.24
CA GLU A 18 13.37 24.82 4.79
C GLU A 18 13.28 23.36 4.39
N ALA A 19 13.37 22.48 5.37
CA ALA A 19 13.12 21.07 5.16
C ALA A 19 11.70 21.01 4.60
N ASN A 20 11.58 20.48 3.39
CA ASN A 20 10.30 20.25 2.76
C ASN A 20 9.58 19.23 3.66
N VAL A 21 8.81 19.70 4.64
CA VAL A 21 8.01 18.84 5.51
C VAL A 21 6.96 18.24 4.59
N SER A 22 7.19 17.01 4.16
CA SER A 22 6.21 16.26 3.38
C SER A 22 4.92 16.23 4.20
N MET A 23 3.87 16.89 3.70
CA MET A 23 2.55 16.87 4.35
C MET A 23 2.10 15.42 4.51
N LEU A 24 1.67 15.02 5.72
CA LEU A 24 1.14 13.70 6.01
C LEU A 24 -0.03 13.37 5.08
N LYS A 25 0.11 12.31 4.28
CA LYS A 25 -0.93 11.84 3.36
C LYS A 25 -1.92 10.91 4.05
N ILE A 26 -3.19 11.11 3.77
CA ILE A 26 -4.31 10.35 4.32
C ILE A 26 -4.98 9.56 3.21
N GLY A 27 -4.86 8.24 3.23
CA GLY A 27 -5.43 7.35 2.23
C GLY A 27 -6.59 6.49 2.75
N TYR A 28 -7.40 6.01 1.83
CA TYR A 28 -8.45 5.03 2.05
C TYR A 28 -8.07 3.67 1.44
N LYS A 29 -8.17 2.59 2.22
CA LYS A 29 -8.01 1.22 1.70
C LYS A 29 -9.34 0.74 1.13
N ALA A 30 -9.39 0.56 -0.18
CA ALA A 30 -10.50 -0.08 -0.86
C ALA A 30 -10.37 -1.61 -0.70
N SER A 31 -11.18 -2.18 0.19
CA SER A 31 -11.12 -3.59 0.58
C SER A 31 -11.76 -4.48 -0.48
N ALA A 32 -10.99 -4.84 -1.51
CA ALA A 32 -11.47 -5.61 -2.66
C ALA A 32 -11.98 -7.00 -2.28
N GLU A 33 -11.49 -7.57 -1.17
CA GLU A 33 -11.88 -8.87 -0.67
C GLU A 33 -13.27 -8.87 -0.01
N GLN A 34 -13.79 -7.69 0.32
CA GLN A 34 -15.06 -7.52 1.05
C GLN A 34 -16.18 -6.95 0.18
N PHE A 35 -15.87 -6.25 -0.92
CA PHE A 35 -16.86 -5.53 -1.70
C PHE A 35 -16.76 -5.83 -3.19
N GLY A 36 -17.92 -5.98 -3.83
CA GLY A 36 -18.01 -6.07 -5.28
C GLY A 36 -17.55 -4.78 -5.99
N PRO A 37 -17.17 -4.86 -7.26
CA PRO A 37 -16.44 -3.79 -7.96
C PRO A 37 -17.19 -2.47 -8.03
N ILE A 38 -18.51 -2.47 -8.13
CA ILE A 38 -19.34 -1.26 -8.25
C ILE A 38 -19.36 -0.52 -6.91
N ALA A 39 -19.74 -1.19 -5.82
CA ALA A 39 -19.76 -0.59 -4.49
C ALA A 39 -18.37 -0.08 -4.09
N LEU A 40 -17.32 -0.87 -4.35
CA LEU A 40 -15.95 -0.49 -4.06
C LEU A 40 -15.53 0.79 -4.81
N MET A 41 -15.97 0.96 -6.07
CA MET A 41 -15.73 2.16 -6.86
C MET A 41 -16.49 3.37 -6.29
N ASP A 42 -17.73 3.19 -5.86
CA ASP A 42 -18.52 4.29 -5.26
C ASP A 42 -17.90 4.74 -3.93
N TYR A 43 -17.33 3.83 -3.12
CA TYR A 43 -16.57 4.18 -1.91
C TYR A 43 -15.29 4.96 -2.23
N ALA A 44 -14.56 4.62 -3.31
CA ALA A 44 -13.39 5.38 -3.74
C ALA A 44 -13.76 6.84 -4.14
N VAL A 45 -14.87 7.02 -4.86
CA VAL A 45 -15.40 8.35 -5.20
C VAL A 45 -15.83 9.11 -3.95
N LEU A 46 -16.46 8.43 -2.99
CA LEU A 46 -16.86 9.04 -1.72
C LEU A 46 -15.64 9.47 -0.90
N ALA A 47 -14.58 8.64 -0.85
CA ALA A 47 -13.33 8.97 -0.17
C ALA A 47 -12.67 10.22 -0.77
N GLU A 48 -12.63 10.35 -2.11
CA GLU A 48 -12.14 11.59 -2.74
C GLU A 48 -12.93 12.82 -2.30
N ARG A 49 -14.28 12.71 -2.29
CA ARG A 49 -15.18 13.82 -1.86
C ARG A 49 -15.00 14.15 -0.39
N ALA A 50 -14.72 13.16 0.44
CA ALA A 50 -14.47 13.31 1.86
C ALA A 50 -13.08 13.87 2.20
N GLY A 51 -12.21 14.11 1.19
CA GLY A 51 -10.91 14.76 1.37
C GLY A 51 -9.75 13.80 1.64
N PHE A 52 -9.90 12.51 1.32
CA PHE A 52 -8.76 11.59 1.30
C PHE A 52 -7.83 11.93 0.13
N ASP A 53 -6.52 11.76 0.35
CA ASP A 53 -5.47 12.06 -0.63
C ASP A 53 -5.24 10.90 -1.58
N SER A 54 -5.50 9.67 -1.14
CA SER A 54 -5.25 8.46 -1.92
C SER A 54 -6.27 7.35 -1.67
N VAL A 55 -6.35 6.41 -2.62
CA VAL A 55 -7.09 5.14 -2.50
C VAL A 55 -6.20 3.99 -2.98
N PHE A 56 -6.09 2.95 -2.16
CA PHE A 56 -5.32 1.76 -2.51
C PHE A 56 -6.19 0.51 -2.48
N VAL A 57 -6.07 -0.32 -3.51
CA VAL A 57 -6.82 -1.56 -3.68
C VAL A 57 -5.90 -2.77 -3.61
N SER A 58 -6.34 -3.88 -3.02
CA SER A 58 -5.65 -5.16 -3.09
C SER A 58 -5.89 -5.85 -4.43
N ASP A 59 -4.92 -6.65 -4.87
CA ASP A 59 -5.03 -7.50 -6.06
C ASP A 59 -5.12 -8.97 -5.64
N HIS A 60 -6.31 -9.39 -5.32
CA HIS A 60 -6.62 -10.78 -4.97
C HIS A 60 -7.33 -11.50 -6.10
N PHE A 61 -7.04 -12.78 -6.30
CA PHE A 61 -7.83 -13.69 -7.12
C PHE A 61 -8.88 -14.39 -6.27
N GLN A 62 -8.53 -14.69 -5.02
CA GLN A 62 -9.43 -15.23 -4.01
C GLN A 62 -9.40 -14.37 -2.76
N PRO A 63 -10.58 -14.12 -2.11
CA PRO A 63 -10.63 -13.39 -0.85
C PRO A 63 -10.12 -14.24 0.32
N TRP A 64 -9.90 -13.59 1.48
CA TRP A 64 -9.56 -14.27 2.73
C TRP A 64 -10.73 -15.05 3.34
N ARG A 65 -11.92 -14.91 2.78
CA ARG A 65 -13.18 -15.47 3.28
C ARG A 65 -14.07 -15.83 2.11
N HIS A 66 -14.66 -17.03 2.13
CA HIS A 66 -15.53 -17.50 1.06
C HIS A 66 -16.91 -16.81 1.11
N THR A 67 -17.55 -16.83 2.29
CA THR A 67 -18.89 -16.26 2.46
C THR A 67 -18.85 -14.74 2.45
N GLY A 68 -19.55 -14.13 1.51
CA GLY A 68 -19.55 -12.68 1.33
C GLY A 68 -18.21 -12.10 0.84
N GLY A 69 -17.30 -12.96 0.37
CA GLY A 69 -16.04 -12.55 -0.20
C GLY A 69 -16.15 -12.08 -1.65
N HIS A 70 -15.27 -11.18 -2.05
CA HIS A 70 -15.13 -10.64 -3.40
C HIS A 70 -13.65 -10.60 -3.80
N ALA A 71 -13.38 -10.49 -5.10
CA ALA A 71 -12.03 -10.28 -5.62
C ALA A 71 -12.08 -9.61 -6.99
N PRO A 72 -12.52 -8.35 -7.08
CA PRO A 72 -12.55 -7.62 -8.35
C PRO A 72 -11.13 -7.46 -8.91
N PHE A 73 -11.00 -7.56 -10.23
CA PHE A 73 -9.74 -7.43 -10.92
C PHE A 73 -9.23 -5.98 -10.82
N CYS A 74 -8.15 -5.77 -10.07
CA CYS A 74 -7.68 -4.44 -9.68
C CYS A 74 -7.33 -3.54 -10.88
N LEU A 75 -6.75 -4.09 -11.96
CA LEU A 75 -6.35 -3.28 -13.12
C LEU A 75 -7.56 -2.69 -13.87
N ALA A 76 -8.64 -3.47 -14.04
CA ALA A 76 -9.88 -2.96 -14.61
C ALA A 76 -10.54 -1.93 -13.68
N TRP A 77 -10.52 -2.20 -12.37
CA TRP A 77 -11.11 -1.32 -11.37
C TRP A 77 -10.37 0.02 -11.28
N LEU A 78 -9.03 0.05 -11.31
CA LEU A 78 -8.24 1.28 -11.30
C LEU A 78 -8.56 2.17 -12.50
N GLY A 79 -8.74 1.61 -13.70
CA GLY A 79 -9.16 2.38 -14.88
C GLY A 79 -10.53 3.04 -14.69
N ALA A 80 -11.48 2.31 -14.10
CA ALA A 80 -12.82 2.83 -13.82
C ALA A 80 -12.81 3.93 -12.74
N VAL A 81 -12.08 3.73 -11.63
CA VAL A 81 -11.93 4.73 -10.57
C VAL A 81 -11.24 5.99 -11.09
N GLY A 82 -10.16 5.83 -11.87
CA GLY A 82 -9.45 6.96 -12.46
C GLY A 82 -10.37 7.85 -13.31
N ALA A 83 -11.26 7.23 -14.10
CA ALA A 83 -12.23 7.95 -14.93
C ALA A 83 -13.36 8.61 -14.12
N ARG A 84 -13.64 8.18 -12.90
CA ARG A 84 -14.71 8.73 -12.03
C ARG A 84 -14.22 9.68 -10.95
N THR A 85 -12.90 9.84 -10.83
CA THR A 85 -12.23 10.72 -9.86
C THR A 85 -11.32 11.70 -10.57
N SER A 86 -10.96 12.79 -9.91
CA SER A 86 -10.18 13.87 -10.56
C SER A 86 -8.86 14.19 -9.85
N ARG A 87 -8.75 13.90 -8.56
CA ARG A 87 -7.64 14.35 -7.70
C ARG A 87 -6.95 13.22 -6.97
N ILE A 88 -7.74 12.25 -6.46
CA ILE A 88 -7.24 11.21 -5.58
C ILE A 88 -6.14 10.38 -6.26
N VAL A 89 -5.04 10.16 -5.58
CA VAL A 89 -4.00 9.22 -6.01
C VAL A 89 -4.52 7.81 -5.82
N MET A 90 -4.31 6.93 -6.77
CA MET A 90 -4.79 5.56 -6.73
C MET A 90 -3.68 4.55 -7.00
N GLY A 91 -3.74 3.40 -6.36
CA GLY A 91 -2.71 2.38 -6.53
C GLY A 91 -3.09 1.02 -6.00
N THR A 92 -2.16 0.10 -6.10
CA THR A 92 -2.30 -1.24 -5.52
C THR A 92 -1.58 -1.36 -4.19
N SER A 93 -2.20 -2.05 -3.23
CA SER A 93 -1.60 -2.43 -1.94
C SER A 93 -2.01 -3.86 -1.59
N VAL A 94 -1.38 -4.87 -2.21
CA VAL A 94 -0.40 -4.78 -3.29
C VAL A 94 -0.73 -5.76 -4.41
N LEU A 95 -0.09 -5.58 -5.57
CA LEU A 95 -0.14 -6.50 -6.70
C LEU A 95 1.11 -7.40 -6.71
N THR A 96 0.98 -8.63 -7.18
CA THR A 96 2.11 -9.56 -7.35
C THR A 96 2.46 -9.69 -8.83
N PRO A 97 3.57 -9.09 -9.31
CA PRO A 97 3.88 -9.05 -10.75
C PRO A 97 4.69 -10.25 -11.24
N THR A 98 4.55 -11.44 -10.61
CA THR A 98 5.55 -12.51 -10.80
C THR A 98 4.96 -13.90 -11.07
N PHE A 99 3.65 -14.09 -10.95
CA PHE A 99 3.00 -15.41 -11.12
C PHE A 99 1.77 -15.32 -12.05
N ARG A 100 0.64 -14.80 -11.56
CA ARG A 100 -0.56 -14.60 -12.39
C ARG A 100 -0.33 -13.63 -13.55
N TYR A 101 0.65 -12.75 -13.41
CA TYR A 101 1.05 -11.79 -14.43
C TYR A 101 2.50 -12.01 -14.86
N HIS A 102 2.76 -11.79 -16.14
CA HIS A 102 4.11 -11.49 -16.59
C HIS A 102 4.42 -10.00 -16.31
N PRO A 103 5.63 -9.61 -15.84
CA PRO A 103 5.93 -8.21 -15.53
C PRO A 103 5.69 -7.23 -16.68
N SER A 104 5.83 -7.66 -17.93
CA SER A 104 5.53 -6.81 -19.10
C SER A 104 4.06 -6.42 -19.18
N ILE A 105 3.13 -7.29 -18.74
CA ILE A 105 1.69 -7.00 -18.71
C ILE A 105 1.40 -5.96 -17.63
N VAL A 106 2.04 -6.07 -16.46
CA VAL A 106 1.92 -5.08 -15.39
C VAL A 106 2.50 -3.74 -15.83
N ALA A 107 3.69 -3.74 -16.44
CA ALA A 107 4.31 -2.53 -16.99
C ALA A 107 3.41 -1.87 -18.05
N HIS A 108 2.80 -2.64 -18.96
CA HIS A 108 1.89 -2.14 -19.99
C HIS A 108 0.63 -1.53 -19.37
N ALA A 109 0.00 -2.22 -18.42
CA ALA A 109 -1.22 -1.74 -17.76
C ALA A 109 -0.95 -0.43 -16.99
N PHE A 110 0.12 -0.37 -16.19
CA PHE A 110 0.46 0.81 -15.44
C PHE A 110 1.03 1.94 -16.31
N GLY A 111 1.67 1.63 -17.44
CA GLY A 111 2.01 2.60 -18.46
C GLY A 111 0.75 3.29 -19.00
N THR A 112 -0.25 2.52 -19.42
CA THR A 112 -1.54 3.01 -19.87
C THR A 112 -2.26 3.84 -18.82
N LEU A 113 -2.34 3.34 -17.57
CA LEU A 113 -2.95 4.08 -16.46
C LEU A 113 -2.23 5.40 -16.19
N GLY A 114 -0.89 5.41 -16.27
CA GLY A 114 -0.07 6.62 -16.10
C GLY A 114 -0.30 7.67 -17.18
N VAL A 115 -0.53 7.25 -18.44
CA VAL A 115 -0.92 8.14 -19.53
C VAL A 115 -2.33 8.71 -19.32
N MET A 116 -3.28 7.84 -18.92
CA MET A 116 -4.66 8.26 -18.70
C MET A 116 -4.81 9.19 -17.48
N PHE A 117 -4.01 8.97 -16.43
CA PHE A 117 -4.12 9.65 -15.12
C PHE A 117 -2.77 10.14 -14.61
N PRO A 118 -2.13 11.14 -15.28
CA PRO A 118 -0.78 11.58 -14.97
C PRO A 118 -0.60 11.99 -13.52
N GLY A 119 0.43 11.45 -12.84
CA GLY A 119 0.77 11.76 -11.45
C GLY A 119 -0.18 11.19 -10.39
N ARG A 120 -1.21 10.44 -10.80
CA ARG A 120 -2.23 9.91 -9.89
C ARG A 120 -2.16 8.39 -9.69
N VAL A 121 -1.19 7.71 -10.27
CA VAL A 121 -1.11 6.25 -10.25
C VAL A 121 0.14 5.79 -9.53
N VAL A 122 0.00 4.81 -8.65
CA VAL A 122 1.09 4.16 -7.89
C VAL A 122 1.02 2.65 -8.07
N LEU A 123 2.13 2.02 -8.45
CA LEU A 123 2.25 0.58 -8.49
C LEU A 123 2.84 0.04 -7.19
N GLY A 124 1.99 -0.40 -6.28
CA GLY A 124 2.42 -1.12 -5.08
C GLY A 124 2.52 -2.63 -5.34
N ILE A 125 3.67 -3.21 -5.05
CA ILE A 125 3.98 -4.62 -5.36
C ILE A 125 4.48 -5.40 -4.15
N GLY A 126 4.25 -6.72 -4.19
CA GLY A 126 4.72 -7.66 -3.18
C GLY A 126 5.16 -9.00 -3.76
N THR A 127 5.62 -9.90 -2.89
CA THR A 127 6.13 -11.24 -3.27
C THR A 127 5.05 -12.30 -3.46
N GLY A 128 3.78 -11.95 -3.27
CA GLY A 128 2.64 -12.82 -3.45
C GLY A 128 2.28 -13.69 -2.24
N GLU A 129 1.13 -14.34 -2.36
CA GLU A 129 0.54 -15.25 -1.38
C GLU A 129 0.02 -16.49 -2.11
N SER A 130 0.23 -17.68 -1.52
CA SER A 130 -0.21 -18.95 -2.13
C SER A 130 -1.72 -18.98 -2.38
N LEU A 131 -2.53 -18.44 -1.45
CA LEU A 131 -3.99 -18.32 -1.59
C LEU A 131 -4.42 -17.71 -2.92
N ASN A 132 -3.66 -16.77 -3.47
CA ASN A 132 -3.99 -16.06 -4.70
C ASN A 132 -3.35 -16.69 -5.93
N GLU A 133 -2.11 -17.14 -5.81
CA GLU A 133 -1.30 -17.49 -6.97
C GLU A 133 -1.47 -18.96 -7.35
N VAL A 134 -1.50 -19.86 -6.36
CA VAL A 134 -1.56 -21.32 -6.62
C VAL A 134 -2.88 -21.74 -7.25
N PRO A 135 -4.06 -21.39 -6.70
CA PRO A 135 -5.33 -21.80 -7.32
C PRO A 135 -5.54 -21.21 -8.71
N ALA A 136 -5.01 -19.99 -8.95
CA ALA A 136 -5.19 -19.32 -10.24
C ALA A 136 -4.27 -19.85 -11.36
N THR A 137 -3.14 -20.45 -11.01
CA THR A 137 -2.08 -20.81 -11.98
C THR A 137 -1.70 -22.28 -11.98
N GLY A 138 -2.03 -23.00 -10.89
CA GLY A 138 -1.60 -24.40 -10.70
C GLY A 138 -0.10 -24.57 -10.43
N ILE A 139 0.64 -23.51 -10.17
CA ILE A 139 2.07 -23.58 -9.89
C ILE A 139 2.36 -24.20 -8.52
N ALA A 140 3.50 -24.89 -8.39
CA ALA A 140 4.05 -25.18 -7.08
C ALA A 140 4.49 -23.88 -6.41
N TRP A 141 4.09 -23.64 -5.14
CA TRP A 141 4.42 -22.41 -4.46
C TRP A 141 5.93 -22.34 -4.12
N PRO A 142 6.68 -21.37 -4.66
CA PRO A 142 8.11 -21.30 -4.43
C PRO A 142 8.46 -20.82 -3.02
N ASP A 143 9.69 -21.08 -2.59
CA ASP A 143 10.20 -20.55 -1.34
C ASP A 143 10.35 -19.01 -1.38
N GLY A 144 10.60 -18.41 -0.20
CA GLY A 144 10.71 -16.95 -0.08
C GLY A 144 11.89 -16.35 -0.84
N LYS A 145 12.98 -17.13 -1.06
CA LYS A 145 14.16 -16.66 -1.81
C LYS A 145 13.85 -16.53 -3.28
N GLU A 146 13.19 -17.54 -3.85
CA GLU A 146 12.76 -17.51 -5.26
C GLU A 146 11.72 -16.42 -5.48
N ARG A 147 10.69 -16.32 -4.64
CA ARG A 147 9.69 -15.26 -4.75
C ARG A 147 10.32 -13.86 -4.74
N PHE A 148 11.29 -13.65 -3.86
CA PHE A 148 12.03 -12.39 -3.81
C PHE A 148 12.91 -12.17 -5.05
N ALA A 149 13.56 -13.21 -5.57
CA ALA A 149 14.36 -13.12 -6.79
C ALA A 149 13.48 -12.74 -8.01
N ARG A 150 12.31 -13.38 -8.15
CA ARG A 150 11.31 -13.04 -9.17
C ARG A 150 10.84 -11.58 -9.05
N LEU A 151 10.56 -11.10 -7.84
CA LEU A 151 10.16 -9.71 -7.62
C LEU A 151 11.26 -8.73 -8.04
N ARG A 152 12.52 -9.00 -7.72
CA ARG A 152 13.65 -8.16 -8.13
C ARG A 152 13.77 -8.06 -9.65
N GLU A 153 13.69 -9.21 -10.32
CA GLU A 153 13.79 -9.29 -11.78
C GLU A 153 12.59 -8.60 -12.45
N SER A 154 11.39 -8.72 -11.86
CA SER A 154 10.19 -8.04 -12.38
C SER A 154 10.30 -6.51 -12.31
N VAL A 155 10.82 -5.96 -11.20
CA VAL A 155 11.05 -4.50 -11.06
C VAL A 155 12.04 -4.00 -12.10
N GLU A 156 13.13 -4.74 -12.31
CA GLU A 156 14.13 -4.38 -13.33
C GLU A 156 13.52 -4.37 -14.74
N LEU A 157 12.78 -5.42 -15.09
CA LEU A 157 12.13 -5.52 -16.40
C LEU A 157 11.09 -4.41 -16.62
N MET A 158 10.24 -4.14 -15.62
CA MET A 158 9.22 -3.07 -15.72
C MET A 158 9.87 -1.70 -15.94
N ARG A 159 10.91 -1.36 -15.18
CA ARG A 159 11.64 -0.09 -15.34
C ARG A 159 12.32 0.02 -16.71
N LYS A 160 12.92 -1.07 -17.21
CA LYS A 160 13.50 -1.09 -18.57
C LYS A 160 12.43 -0.88 -19.65
N LEU A 161 11.26 -1.49 -19.54
CA LEU A 161 10.17 -1.34 -20.49
C LEU A 161 9.61 0.09 -20.52
N TRP A 162 9.57 0.78 -19.38
CA TRP A 162 9.11 2.18 -19.33
C TRP A 162 10.14 3.17 -19.87
N SER A 163 11.44 2.90 -19.71
CA SER A 163 12.52 3.82 -20.09
C SER A 163 13.11 3.56 -21.48
N GLY A 164 13.04 2.32 -21.97
CA GLY A 164 13.71 1.88 -23.20
C GLY A 164 12.77 1.59 -24.35
N ASP A 165 13.37 1.46 -25.56
CA ASP A 165 12.72 0.94 -26.76
C ASP A 165 13.33 -0.40 -27.12
N ARG A 166 12.50 -1.31 -27.73
CA ARG A 166 12.94 -2.62 -28.22
C ARG A 166 13.72 -3.39 -27.16
N VAL A 167 13.15 -3.48 -25.94
CA VAL A 167 13.79 -4.07 -24.78
C VAL A 167 13.89 -5.59 -24.94
N SER A 168 15.10 -6.08 -25.06
CA SER A 168 15.43 -7.50 -24.91
C SER A 168 15.96 -7.72 -23.49
N PHE A 169 15.32 -8.62 -22.77
CA PHE A 169 15.65 -8.97 -21.39
C PHE A 169 15.82 -10.47 -21.28
N ASP A 170 16.98 -10.94 -20.86
CA ASP A 170 17.26 -12.38 -20.69
C ASP A 170 17.53 -12.68 -19.20
N GLY A 171 16.43 -12.67 -18.44
CA GLY A 171 16.48 -12.97 -17.02
C GLY A 171 16.37 -14.46 -16.72
N THR A 172 16.48 -14.80 -15.46
CA THR A 172 16.29 -16.18 -14.96
C THR A 172 14.82 -16.60 -15.05
N TYR A 173 13.92 -15.69 -14.74
CA TYR A 173 12.48 -15.97 -14.63
C TYR A 173 11.66 -15.34 -15.76
N PHE A 174 12.10 -14.21 -16.28
CA PHE A 174 11.36 -13.45 -17.29
C PHE A 174 12.24 -13.15 -18.49
N LYS A 175 11.65 -13.19 -19.66
CA LYS A 175 12.35 -12.90 -20.93
C LYS A 175 11.46 -12.03 -21.81
N THR A 176 12.08 -11.09 -22.53
CA THR A 176 11.46 -10.34 -23.61
C THR A 176 12.43 -10.22 -24.77
N GLU A 177 11.90 -10.08 -25.99
CA GLU A 177 12.68 -9.85 -27.19
C GLU A 177 12.10 -8.66 -27.95
N ASN A 178 12.89 -7.61 -28.12
CA ASN A 178 12.51 -6.38 -28.82
C ASN A 178 11.16 -5.77 -28.40
N ALA A 179 10.76 -5.97 -27.12
CA ALA A 179 9.48 -5.50 -26.60
C ALA A 179 9.48 -3.98 -26.43
N THR A 180 8.39 -3.33 -26.84
CA THR A 180 8.19 -1.88 -26.72
C THR A 180 6.81 -1.59 -26.18
N ILE A 181 6.72 -0.79 -25.11
CA ILE A 181 5.48 -0.13 -24.69
C ILE A 181 5.39 1.18 -25.47
N TYR A 182 4.35 1.33 -26.30
CA TYR A 182 4.19 2.50 -27.15
C TYR A 182 3.62 3.70 -26.40
N ASP A 183 2.66 3.46 -25.51
CA ASP A 183 2.06 4.51 -24.67
C ASP A 183 2.76 4.55 -23.32
N LYS A 184 3.77 5.40 -23.21
CA LYS A 184 4.54 5.60 -21.97
C LYS A 184 4.12 6.91 -21.31
N PRO A 185 3.95 6.95 -19.98
CA PRO A 185 3.61 8.18 -19.28
C PRO A 185 4.80 9.13 -19.22
N ASP A 186 4.54 10.43 -19.42
CA ASP A 186 5.55 11.49 -19.24
C ASP A 186 6.01 11.58 -17.77
N VAL A 187 5.10 11.33 -16.82
CA VAL A 187 5.39 11.21 -15.40
C VAL A 187 5.51 9.73 -15.05
N MET A 188 6.72 9.31 -14.71
CA MET A 188 7.00 7.90 -14.38
C MET A 188 6.08 7.43 -13.23
N VAL A 189 5.47 6.25 -13.41
CA VAL A 189 4.66 5.61 -12.35
C VAL A 189 5.58 5.14 -11.23
N PRO A 190 5.41 5.65 -10.00
CA PRO A 190 6.23 5.21 -8.88
C PRO A 190 5.92 3.77 -8.49
N ILE A 191 6.98 3.00 -8.18
CA ILE A 191 6.89 1.63 -7.68
C ILE A 191 7.11 1.63 -6.17
N TYR A 192 6.09 1.18 -5.42
CA TYR A 192 6.20 0.97 -3.98
C TYR A 192 6.35 -0.53 -3.70
N VAL A 193 7.29 -0.90 -2.84
CA VAL A 193 7.56 -2.30 -2.49
C VAL A 193 7.08 -2.59 -1.08
N ALA A 194 6.20 -3.59 -0.96
CA ALA A 194 5.72 -4.04 0.34
C ALA A 194 6.65 -5.07 0.98
N GLY A 195 6.85 -4.96 2.28
CA GLY A 195 7.68 -5.89 3.02
C GLY A 195 7.39 -6.00 4.50
N ALA A 196 7.65 -7.20 5.03
CA ALA A 196 7.53 -7.52 6.45
C ALA A 196 8.82 -8.10 7.06
N GLY A 197 9.94 -8.03 6.33
CA GLY A 197 11.22 -8.53 6.78
C GLY A 197 12.40 -7.66 6.35
N PRO A 198 13.61 -7.88 6.91
CA PRO A 198 14.75 -7.00 6.72
C PRO A 198 15.26 -6.97 5.27
N MET A 199 15.28 -8.10 4.60
CA MET A 199 15.83 -8.22 3.25
C MET A 199 15.03 -7.43 2.22
N ILE A 200 13.69 -7.56 2.26
CA ILE A 200 12.80 -6.84 1.34
C ILE A 200 12.72 -5.34 1.69
N ALA A 201 12.76 -4.98 2.97
CA ALA A 201 12.82 -3.58 3.42
C ALA A 201 14.10 -2.90 2.90
N LYS A 202 15.25 -3.56 3.01
CA LYS A 202 16.52 -3.06 2.47
C LYS A 202 16.49 -2.94 0.95
N TYR A 203 15.91 -3.90 0.25
CA TYR A 203 15.72 -3.83 -1.18
C TYR A 203 14.81 -2.67 -1.60
N ALA A 204 13.68 -2.48 -0.91
CA ALA A 204 12.78 -1.35 -1.14
C ALA A 204 13.54 -0.03 -1.03
N GLY A 205 14.27 0.21 0.06
CA GLY A 205 15.10 1.40 0.23
C GLY A 205 16.08 1.65 -0.91
N ARG A 206 16.63 0.58 -1.48
CA ARG A 206 17.62 0.69 -2.56
C ARG A 206 17.01 1.06 -3.91
N VAL A 207 15.81 0.55 -4.25
CA VAL A 207 15.29 0.62 -5.63
C VAL A 207 13.88 1.19 -5.78
N ALA A 208 13.06 1.18 -4.72
CA ALA A 208 11.67 1.58 -4.80
C ALA A 208 11.47 3.09 -4.59
N ASP A 209 10.37 3.63 -5.08
CA ASP A 209 9.97 5.01 -4.87
C ASP A 209 9.19 5.17 -3.55
N GLY A 210 8.63 4.07 -3.02
CA GLY A 210 7.98 4.01 -1.71
C GLY A 210 8.12 2.62 -1.05
N PHE A 211 7.94 2.60 0.27
CA PHE A 211 7.87 1.40 1.08
C PHE A 211 6.48 1.21 1.66
N ILE A 212 5.95 -0.02 1.63
CA ILE A 212 4.64 -0.36 2.18
C ILE A 212 4.78 -1.39 3.28
N CYS A 213 4.08 -1.18 4.40
CA CYS A 213 3.83 -2.22 5.40
C CYS A 213 2.43 -2.09 6.01
N THR A 214 2.07 -2.98 6.96
CA THR A 214 0.77 -2.94 7.64
C THR A 214 0.93 -2.75 9.14
N SER A 215 0.05 -2.01 9.77
CA SER A 215 0.00 -1.78 11.22
C SER A 215 -0.44 -3.02 12.02
N GLY A 216 -0.53 -2.91 13.33
CA GLY A 216 -1.01 -3.96 14.24
C GLY A 216 -0.02 -5.11 14.42
N LYS A 217 1.27 -4.86 14.28
CA LYS A 217 2.38 -5.76 14.64
C LYS A 217 3.12 -5.18 15.84
N ALA A 218 4.05 -5.96 16.39
CA ALA A 218 4.91 -5.49 17.47
C ALA A 218 5.71 -4.24 17.04
N PRO A 219 5.77 -3.18 17.87
CA PRO A 219 6.47 -1.93 17.52
C PRO A 219 7.93 -2.11 17.12
N GLU A 220 8.59 -3.11 17.69
CA GLU A 220 10.00 -3.48 17.42
C GLU A 220 10.21 -3.85 15.94
N LEU A 221 9.19 -4.44 15.30
CA LEU A 221 9.27 -4.76 13.87
C LEU A 221 9.53 -3.49 13.04
N TYR A 222 8.82 -2.41 13.31
CA TYR A 222 8.97 -1.17 12.56
C TYR A 222 10.25 -0.45 12.93
N ARG A 223 10.47 -0.24 14.25
CA ARG A 223 11.56 0.55 14.80
C ARG A 223 12.93 -0.09 14.60
N ASP A 224 13.04 -1.41 14.85
CA ASP A 224 14.33 -2.10 14.95
C ASP A 224 14.64 -2.94 13.70
N THR A 225 13.64 -3.23 12.85
CA THR A 225 13.84 -4.08 11.67
C THR A 225 13.52 -3.36 10.36
N LEU A 226 12.29 -2.89 10.15
CA LEU A 226 11.88 -2.43 8.82
C LEU A 226 12.53 -1.10 8.46
N LEU A 227 12.31 -0.06 9.25
CA LEU A 227 12.78 1.30 8.93
C LEU A 227 14.32 1.42 8.91
N PRO A 228 15.08 0.79 9.82
CA PRO A 228 16.54 0.78 9.69
C PRO A 228 17.05 0.09 8.42
N ASN A 229 16.39 -0.99 7.98
CA ASN A 229 16.76 -1.65 6.73
C ASN A 229 16.37 -0.85 5.49
N VAL A 230 15.22 -0.15 5.49
CA VAL A 230 14.88 0.83 4.45
C VAL A 230 15.96 1.90 4.36
N ALA A 231 16.32 2.53 5.48
CA ALA A 231 17.36 3.56 5.54
C ALA A 231 18.74 3.04 5.06
N ALA A 232 19.12 1.83 5.47
CA ALA A 232 20.36 1.19 5.00
C ALA A 232 20.33 0.94 3.47
N GLY A 233 19.18 0.55 2.92
CA GLY A 233 18.98 0.40 1.47
C GLY A 233 19.14 1.72 0.73
N MET A 234 18.53 2.80 1.22
CA MET A 234 18.63 4.15 0.67
C MET A 234 20.08 4.65 0.69
N ALA A 235 20.78 4.50 1.82
CA ALA A 235 22.16 4.89 1.95
C ALA A 235 23.09 4.13 0.97
N MET A 236 22.87 2.83 0.77
CA MET A 236 23.62 2.04 -0.23
C MET A 236 23.41 2.53 -1.67
N ALA A 237 22.26 3.14 -1.96
CA ALA A 237 21.94 3.69 -3.27
C ALA A 237 22.28 5.19 -3.40
N GLY A 238 22.88 5.79 -2.37
CA GLY A 238 23.21 7.23 -2.35
C GLY A 238 21.98 8.14 -2.34
N ARG A 239 20.83 7.65 -1.84
CA ARG A 239 19.57 8.38 -1.82
C ARG A 239 19.46 9.21 -0.53
N PRO A 240 18.86 10.42 -0.57
CA PRO A 240 18.62 11.20 0.62
C PRO A 240 17.62 10.51 1.56
N ALA A 241 17.72 10.74 2.87
CA ALA A 241 16.92 10.06 3.89
C ALA A 241 15.41 10.31 3.77
N ASP A 242 15.01 11.43 3.19
CA ASP A 242 13.65 11.87 2.89
C ASP A 242 13.19 11.56 1.46
N GLY A 243 14.06 10.94 0.65
CA GLY A 243 13.82 10.66 -0.77
C GLY A 243 12.92 9.45 -1.04
N MET A 244 12.05 9.05 -0.10
CA MET A 244 11.20 7.88 -0.24
C MET A 244 9.95 8.00 0.65
N GLU A 245 8.79 7.78 0.05
CA GLU A 245 7.52 7.73 0.78
C GLU A 245 7.41 6.43 1.61
N ARG A 246 6.95 6.56 2.87
CA ARG A 246 6.77 5.42 3.79
C ARG A 246 5.29 5.25 4.10
N MET A 247 4.65 4.39 3.32
CA MET A 247 3.23 4.10 3.44
C MET A 247 2.97 2.99 4.45
N ILE A 248 2.00 3.19 5.33
CA ILE A 248 1.51 2.14 6.22
C ILE A 248 0.00 1.98 6.11
N GLU A 249 -0.46 0.74 5.91
CA GLU A 249 -1.87 0.40 5.97
C GLU A 249 -2.31 0.29 7.42
N MET A 250 -3.05 1.30 7.88
CA MET A 250 -3.53 1.43 9.25
C MET A 250 -4.83 0.66 9.44
N LYS A 251 -4.82 -0.36 10.28
CA LYS A 251 -5.99 -1.14 10.67
C LYS A 251 -6.78 -0.38 11.72
N VAL A 252 -7.95 0.16 11.35
CA VAL A 252 -8.78 0.98 12.24
C VAL A 252 -10.24 0.55 12.18
N SER A 253 -10.91 0.53 13.33
CA SER A 253 -12.35 0.32 13.43
C SER A 253 -12.93 1.43 14.31
N PHE A 254 -13.56 2.41 13.68
CA PHE A 254 -14.14 3.58 14.30
C PHE A 254 -15.63 3.65 14.02
N ASP A 255 -16.43 3.69 15.06
CA ASP A 255 -17.86 4.02 15.02
C ASP A 255 -18.25 4.78 16.28
N THR A 256 -19.40 5.45 16.29
CA THR A 256 -20.00 6.04 17.49
C THR A 256 -20.66 4.99 18.39
N ASP A 257 -20.83 3.77 17.91
CA ASP A 257 -21.30 2.59 18.62
C ASP A 257 -20.11 1.63 18.86
N ALA A 258 -19.76 1.43 20.12
CA ALA A 258 -18.62 0.60 20.53
C ALA A 258 -18.79 -0.88 20.16
N GLU A 259 -20.01 -1.40 20.25
CA GLU A 259 -20.28 -2.80 19.90
C GLU A 259 -20.12 -2.99 18.39
N ARG A 260 -20.63 -2.07 17.56
CA ARG A 260 -20.43 -2.08 16.10
C ARG A 260 -18.94 -2.02 15.76
N ALA A 261 -18.19 -1.06 16.35
CA ALA A 261 -16.76 -0.93 16.11
C ALA A 261 -15.99 -2.24 16.40
N LEU A 262 -16.40 -2.98 17.46
CA LEU A 262 -15.80 -4.25 17.81
C LEU A 262 -16.22 -5.37 16.84
N GLN A 263 -17.52 -5.53 16.59
CA GLN A 263 -18.07 -6.61 15.77
C GLN A 263 -17.65 -6.51 14.31
N ASP A 264 -17.47 -5.31 13.78
CA ASP A 264 -17.01 -5.07 12.41
C ASP A 264 -15.67 -5.75 12.13
N THR A 265 -14.80 -5.92 13.13
CA THR A 265 -13.52 -6.61 12.96
C THR A 265 -13.64 -8.08 12.55
N ARG A 266 -14.79 -8.73 12.81
CA ARG A 266 -15.01 -10.17 12.61
C ARG A 266 -14.78 -10.62 11.17
N PHE A 267 -15.20 -9.84 10.17
CA PHE A 267 -15.04 -10.22 8.77
C PHE A 267 -13.57 -10.49 8.40
N TRP A 268 -12.64 -9.73 8.98
CA TRP A 268 -11.20 -9.81 8.73
C TRP A 268 -10.44 -10.69 9.72
N ALA A 269 -11.12 -11.62 10.38
CA ALA A 269 -10.51 -12.49 11.39
C ALA A 269 -9.29 -13.28 10.86
N ALA A 270 -9.26 -13.63 9.56
CA ALA A 270 -8.14 -14.31 8.93
C ALA A 270 -6.81 -13.54 9.05
N LEU A 271 -6.83 -12.20 9.18
CA LEU A 271 -5.63 -11.40 9.42
C LEU A 271 -4.99 -11.65 10.80
N SER A 272 -5.71 -12.26 11.73
CA SER A 272 -5.25 -12.59 13.08
C SER A 272 -4.70 -14.02 13.21
N LEU A 273 -4.78 -14.81 12.14
CA LEU A 273 -4.05 -16.07 12.03
C LEU A 273 -2.54 -15.81 11.90
N THR A 274 -1.72 -16.64 12.52
CA THR A 274 -0.26 -16.53 12.40
C THR A 274 0.22 -16.96 11.02
N PRO A 275 1.45 -16.63 10.61
CA PRO A 275 2.00 -17.15 9.36
C PRO A 275 2.00 -18.68 9.28
N GLU A 276 2.27 -19.35 10.41
CA GLU A 276 2.30 -20.81 10.51
C GLU A 276 0.91 -21.41 10.34
N GLU A 277 -0.14 -20.76 10.90
CA GLU A 277 -1.52 -21.18 10.74
C GLU A 277 -2.02 -21.04 9.29
N LYS A 278 -1.45 -20.13 8.50
CA LYS A 278 -1.88 -19.81 7.13
C LYS A 278 -1.05 -20.46 6.02
N VAL A 279 0.14 -20.96 6.32
CA VAL A 279 1.20 -21.25 5.34
C VAL A 279 0.81 -22.18 4.20
N SER A 280 -0.21 -22.99 4.34
CA SER A 280 -0.66 -23.93 3.31
C SER A 280 -2.16 -23.88 3.09
N VAL A 281 -2.79 -22.77 3.46
CA VAL A 281 -4.24 -22.58 3.27
C VAL A 281 -4.48 -21.80 1.98
N GLU A 282 -4.93 -22.50 0.95
CA GLU A 282 -5.18 -21.96 -0.40
C GLU A 282 -6.66 -21.95 -0.76
N ASP A 283 -7.51 -22.40 0.17
CA ASP A 283 -8.96 -22.42 0.04
C ASP A 283 -9.59 -21.36 0.95
N PRO A 284 -10.32 -20.37 0.41
CA PRO A 284 -11.04 -19.37 1.19
C PRO A 284 -12.05 -19.94 2.19
N ALA A 285 -12.67 -21.09 1.89
CA ALA A 285 -13.61 -21.73 2.81
C ALA A 285 -12.89 -22.32 4.03
N GLU A 286 -11.73 -22.93 3.85
CA GLU A 286 -10.89 -23.40 4.95
C GLU A 286 -10.33 -22.23 5.76
N MET A 287 -9.87 -21.17 5.10
CA MET A 287 -9.41 -19.94 5.77
C MET A 287 -10.52 -19.33 6.63
N GLU A 288 -11.75 -19.25 6.10
CA GLU A 288 -12.93 -18.79 6.85
C GLU A 288 -13.21 -19.64 8.08
N ARG A 289 -13.22 -20.96 7.92
CA ARG A 289 -13.46 -21.89 9.03
C ARG A 289 -12.46 -21.70 10.17
N MET A 290 -11.18 -21.52 9.84
CA MET A 290 -10.13 -21.28 10.83
C MET A 290 -10.28 -19.89 11.48
N ALA A 291 -10.61 -18.89 10.70
CA ALA A 291 -10.78 -17.51 11.16
C ALA A 291 -12.00 -17.38 12.09
N ASP A 292 -13.12 -18.01 11.74
CA ASP A 292 -14.35 -17.96 12.55
C ASP A 292 -14.23 -18.64 13.90
N ALA A 293 -13.30 -19.57 14.06
CA ALA A 293 -12.96 -20.19 15.33
C ALA A 293 -12.20 -19.26 16.31
N LEU A 294 -11.69 -18.12 15.83
CA LEU A 294 -10.93 -17.20 16.67
C LEU A 294 -11.83 -16.41 17.62
N PRO A 295 -11.43 -16.25 18.90
CA PRO A 295 -12.10 -15.31 19.81
C PRO A 295 -12.07 -13.88 19.26
N LEU A 296 -13.17 -13.13 19.43
CA LEU A 296 -13.30 -11.77 18.92
C LEU A 296 -12.22 -10.83 19.47
N GLU A 297 -11.83 -11.02 20.73
CA GLU A 297 -10.76 -10.24 21.38
C GLU A 297 -9.39 -10.48 20.73
N ARG A 298 -9.12 -11.68 20.20
CA ARG A 298 -7.91 -11.95 19.42
C ARG A 298 -7.96 -11.21 18.09
N VAL A 299 -9.11 -11.22 17.43
CA VAL A 299 -9.32 -10.53 16.16
C VAL A 299 -9.17 -9.02 16.31
N ALA A 300 -9.81 -8.44 17.33
CA ALA A 300 -9.81 -7.00 17.58
C ALA A 300 -8.40 -6.44 17.88
N ARG A 301 -7.49 -7.24 18.45
CA ARG A 301 -6.10 -6.80 18.75
C ARG A 301 -5.31 -6.38 17.49
N ARG A 302 -5.76 -6.76 16.31
CA ARG A 302 -5.15 -6.32 15.04
C ARG A 302 -5.52 -4.88 14.64
N TRP A 303 -6.52 -4.31 15.29
CA TRP A 303 -7.17 -3.07 14.92
C TRP A 303 -7.05 -2.03 16.03
N ILE A 304 -7.04 -0.76 15.65
CA ILE A 304 -7.38 0.32 16.58
C ILE A 304 -8.90 0.35 16.63
N VAL A 305 -9.49 -0.16 17.71
CA VAL A 305 -10.95 -0.18 17.91
C VAL A 305 -11.28 0.86 18.96
N SER A 306 -12.05 1.88 18.62
CA SER A 306 -12.49 2.92 19.56
C SER A 306 -13.65 3.75 19.01
N THR A 307 -14.42 4.36 19.89
CA THR A 307 -15.42 5.39 19.60
C THR A 307 -14.87 6.80 19.82
N ASP A 308 -13.66 6.91 20.38
CA ASP A 308 -13.00 8.18 20.68
C ASP A 308 -11.99 8.56 19.58
N PRO A 309 -12.22 9.68 18.87
CA PRO A 309 -11.28 10.17 17.87
C PRO A 309 -9.88 10.49 18.42
N ASP A 310 -9.76 10.95 19.66
CA ASP A 310 -8.48 11.29 20.28
C ASP A 310 -7.67 10.01 20.57
N GLU A 311 -8.32 8.94 20.97
CA GLU A 311 -7.68 7.63 21.14
C GLU A 311 -7.11 7.11 19.81
N HIS A 312 -7.80 7.34 18.68
CA HIS A 312 -7.25 7.01 17.35
C HIS A 312 -5.97 7.80 17.07
N VAL A 313 -5.96 9.10 17.32
CA VAL A 313 -4.77 9.95 17.12
C VAL A 313 -3.59 9.46 17.97
N GLU A 314 -3.82 9.19 19.25
CA GLU A 314 -2.76 8.71 20.15
C GLU A 314 -2.20 7.33 19.75
N LYS A 315 -3.04 6.43 19.28
CA LYS A 315 -2.59 5.11 18.79
C LYS A 315 -1.91 5.16 17.41
N ILE A 316 -2.17 6.19 16.62
CA ILE A 316 -1.51 6.46 15.33
C ILE A 316 -0.16 7.17 15.54
N ARG A 317 -0.03 8.04 16.54
CA ARG A 317 1.17 8.85 16.84
C ARG A 317 2.48 8.08 16.71
N PRO A 318 2.67 6.88 17.31
CA PRO A 318 3.94 6.17 17.23
C PRO A 318 4.39 5.85 15.79
N TYR A 319 3.44 5.63 14.88
CA TYR A 319 3.77 5.37 13.48
C TYR A 319 4.27 6.62 12.76
N VAL A 320 3.63 7.77 13.00
CA VAL A 320 4.07 9.05 12.43
C VAL A 320 5.44 9.47 13.00
N GLU A 321 5.65 9.31 14.31
CA GLU A 321 6.94 9.57 14.95
C GLU A 321 8.07 8.67 14.46
N LEU A 322 7.76 7.44 14.02
CA LEU A 322 8.71 6.56 13.35
C LEU A 322 9.02 7.01 11.92
N GLY A 323 8.28 7.98 11.36
CA GLY A 323 8.51 8.56 10.05
C GLY A 323 7.67 7.95 8.93
N PHE A 324 6.54 7.30 9.24
CA PHE A 324 5.52 7.01 8.23
C PHE A 324 4.79 8.30 7.86
N ASP A 325 4.78 8.62 6.57
CA ASP A 325 4.26 9.87 6.00
C ASP A 325 3.03 9.68 5.10
N HIS A 326 2.59 8.42 4.91
CA HIS A 326 1.38 8.07 4.18
C HIS A 326 0.57 7.01 4.95
N LEU A 327 -0.53 7.43 5.57
CA LEU A 327 -1.41 6.57 6.35
C LEU A 327 -2.61 6.15 5.49
N VAL A 328 -2.71 4.87 5.13
CA VAL A 328 -3.84 4.33 4.36
C VAL A 328 -4.76 3.56 5.30
N PHE A 329 -5.92 4.10 5.58
CA PHE A 329 -6.86 3.57 6.57
C PHE A 329 -7.71 2.43 6.02
N HIS A 330 -7.56 1.26 6.61
CA HIS A 330 -8.35 0.06 6.36
C HIS A 330 -9.39 -0.10 7.46
N ALA A 331 -10.66 0.03 7.10
CA ALA A 331 -11.79 -0.21 7.99
C ALA A 331 -12.41 -1.59 7.72
N PRO A 332 -12.75 -2.38 8.76
CA PRO A 332 -13.22 -3.74 8.62
C PRO A 332 -14.73 -3.86 8.36
N GLY A 333 -15.50 -2.81 8.67
CA GLY A 333 -16.96 -2.84 8.65
C GLY A 333 -17.56 -2.89 7.25
N HIS A 334 -18.79 -3.40 7.16
CA HIS A 334 -19.54 -3.46 5.89
C HIS A 334 -20.09 -2.10 5.45
N ASP A 335 -20.31 -1.16 6.37
CA ASP A 335 -20.80 0.18 6.06
C ASP A 335 -19.64 1.16 5.83
N GLN A 336 -18.99 1.04 4.68
CA GLN A 336 -17.86 1.89 4.32
C GLN A 336 -18.26 3.36 4.12
N ALA A 337 -19.48 3.62 3.66
CA ALA A 337 -19.96 4.99 3.52
C ALA A 337 -20.01 5.69 4.88
N ARG A 338 -20.55 5.02 5.89
CA ARG A 338 -20.56 5.49 7.27
C ARG A 338 -19.15 5.68 7.84
N PHE A 339 -18.27 4.71 7.62
CA PHE A 339 -16.86 4.85 8.06
C PHE A 339 -16.20 6.09 7.43
N ILE A 340 -16.29 6.24 6.11
CA ILE A 340 -15.69 7.38 5.40
C ILE A 340 -16.26 8.70 5.94
N GLU A 341 -17.56 8.79 6.14
CA GLU A 341 -18.22 9.99 6.70
C GLU A 341 -17.72 10.29 8.12
N LEU A 342 -17.80 9.32 9.03
CA LEU A 342 -17.45 9.52 10.43
C LEU A 342 -15.95 9.80 10.60
N TYR A 343 -15.11 9.04 9.91
CA TYR A 343 -13.65 9.16 10.04
C TYR A 343 -13.16 10.49 9.48
N SER A 344 -13.65 10.89 8.30
CA SER A 344 -13.28 12.18 7.70
C SER A 344 -13.77 13.38 8.52
N ARG A 345 -14.90 13.24 9.22
CA ARG A 345 -15.47 14.32 10.05
C ARG A 345 -14.80 14.44 11.42
N HIS A 346 -14.49 13.33 12.06
CA HIS A 346 -14.09 13.31 13.46
C HIS A 346 -12.61 12.99 13.72
N VAL A 347 -11.99 12.12 12.91
CA VAL A 347 -10.62 11.64 13.15
C VAL A 347 -9.61 12.34 12.24
N VAL A 348 -9.83 12.39 10.93
CA VAL A 348 -8.90 12.98 9.96
C VAL A 348 -8.50 14.43 10.31
N PRO A 349 -9.43 15.34 10.69
CA PRO A 349 -9.04 16.70 11.07
C PRO A 349 -8.10 16.76 12.28
N LYS A 350 -8.29 15.86 13.24
CA LYS A 350 -7.42 15.78 14.43
C LYS A 350 -6.02 15.23 14.06
N ILE A 351 -5.95 14.23 13.18
CA ILE A 351 -4.67 13.73 12.66
C ILE A 351 -3.92 14.85 11.94
N ARG A 352 -4.60 15.61 11.05
CA ARG A 352 -3.98 16.73 10.34
C ARG A 352 -3.54 17.85 11.29
N ALA A 353 -4.31 18.15 12.34
CA ALA A 353 -3.95 19.14 13.34
C ALA A 353 -2.76 18.71 14.22
N ALA A 354 -2.60 17.40 14.45
CA ALA A 354 -1.53 16.86 15.29
C ALA A 354 -0.21 16.67 14.55
N PHE A 355 -0.24 16.42 13.23
CA PHE A 355 0.93 15.94 12.48
C PHE A 355 1.10 16.61 11.11
N GLY A 356 0.16 17.45 10.65
CA GLY A 356 0.17 18.11 9.33
C GLY A 356 0.84 19.48 9.32
#